data_6c46681fc32ee9f535ac1e73966cbae5
#
_entry.id   6c46681fc32ee9f535ac1e73966cbae5
#
_cell.length_a   1.000
_cell.length_b   1.000
_cell.length_c   1.000
_cell.angle_alpha   90.00
_cell.angle_beta   90.00
_cell.angle_gamma   90.00
#
_symmetry.space_group_name_H-M   'P 1'
#
loop_
_entity.id
_entity.type
_entity.pdbx_description
1 polymer ?
#
loop_
_entity_poly.entity_id
_entity_poly.type
_entity_poly.pdbx_seq_one_letter_code
_entity_poly.pdbx_strand_id
1 'polypeptide(L)'
;ERVLCGGDHLGPLTWQNLPEDAAMANAEELIRGYVLAGFAKIHIDTSMRVASDDQNARLPDSTIARRGAQLCSVAEAAFAEYQAAHPNAPKPVYVIGSEVPIPGGAQENEDSVAVTTPHDCEQTLAEFERAFAARGLTDAWKRVIAIVVQPGVEFADESVIEYKRSAAAELMASLSSHPGLVFEGHSTDYQPRKCLREMVEDGIAILKVGPALTFALREGLFALEQIERELYAMHDLPLSCFRETLEQVMLEDKGQWAKYYHGDMMQKRYARAFSFSDRARYYLTNSKVQQSIHTLLENLDTVGIPVALLSQYLPVQYARVRSGKLPLCAADILIDRVGDCIDDYLYATIVS
;
A
#
# COMPACT_ATOMS: atom_id res chain seq x y z
N GLU A 1 5.25 -9.91 17.54
CA GLU A 1 4.45 -9.17 16.57
C GLU A 1 3.31 -10.04 16.07
N ARG A 2 2.13 -9.44 15.83
CA ARG A 2 0.97 -10.16 15.28
C ARG A 2 0.73 -9.68 13.85
N VAL A 3 0.66 -10.62 12.91
CA VAL A 3 0.14 -10.36 11.57
C VAL A 3 -1.38 -10.51 11.62
N LEU A 4 -2.10 -9.48 11.19
CA LEU A 4 -3.55 -9.47 11.06
C LEU A 4 -3.93 -9.33 9.58
N CYS A 5 -4.90 -10.12 9.14
CA CYS A 5 -5.42 -9.98 7.77
C CYS A 5 -6.44 -8.84 7.72
N GLY A 6 -6.18 -7.85 6.86
CA GLY A 6 -7.09 -6.73 6.59
C GLY A 6 -7.34 -6.59 5.09
N GLY A 7 -8.56 -6.28 4.72
CA GLY A 7 -8.91 -5.87 3.37
C GLY A 7 -8.85 -4.36 3.24
N ASP A 8 -8.15 -3.87 2.23
CA ASP A 8 -7.98 -2.44 1.98
C ASP A 8 -8.60 -2.04 0.65
N HIS A 9 -9.11 -0.80 0.57
CA HIS A 9 -9.82 -0.24 -0.58
C HIS A 9 -10.97 -1.14 -1.08
N LEU A 10 -11.72 -1.71 -0.15
CA LEU A 10 -12.86 -2.57 -0.50
C LEU A 10 -14.07 -1.73 -0.89
N GLY A 11 -14.37 -1.71 -2.16
CA GLY A 11 -15.44 -0.91 -2.74
C GLY A 11 -15.57 -1.07 -4.24
N PRO A 12 -16.30 -0.18 -4.92
CA PRO A 12 -16.64 -0.32 -6.34
C PRO A 12 -15.54 0.07 -7.33
N LEU A 13 -14.33 0.47 -6.89
CA LEU A 13 -13.26 1.01 -7.73
C LEU A 13 -12.95 0.14 -8.97
N THR A 14 -12.86 -1.17 -8.79
CA THR A 14 -12.55 -2.10 -9.90
C THR A 14 -13.64 -2.09 -10.98
N TRP A 15 -14.87 -1.73 -10.61
CA TRP A 15 -16.05 -1.71 -11.46
C TRP A 15 -16.59 -0.31 -11.73
N GLN A 16 -15.74 0.71 -11.60
CA GLN A 16 -16.12 2.13 -11.79
C GLN A 16 -16.74 2.43 -13.17
N ASN A 17 -16.51 1.57 -14.16
CA ASN A 17 -17.11 1.69 -15.50
C ASN A 17 -18.56 1.16 -15.60
N LEU A 18 -19.08 0.57 -14.52
CA LEU A 18 -20.45 0.06 -14.44
C LEU A 18 -21.38 1.08 -13.76
N PRO A 19 -22.69 1.02 -14.02
CA PRO A 19 -23.70 1.73 -13.22
C PRO A 19 -23.63 1.34 -11.74
N GLU A 20 -24.11 2.22 -10.85
CA GLU A 20 -24.02 2.05 -9.39
C GLU A 20 -24.47 0.67 -8.92
N ASP A 21 -25.67 0.24 -9.32
CA ASP A 21 -26.23 -1.03 -8.86
C ASP A 21 -25.32 -2.21 -9.18
N ALA A 22 -24.77 -2.26 -10.39
CA ALA A 22 -23.89 -3.34 -10.81
C ALA A 22 -22.51 -3.25 -10.15
N ALA A 23 -21.96 -2.04 -10.03
CA ALA A 23 -20.67 -1.83 -9.37
C ALA A 23 -20.75 -2.18 -7.88
N MET A 24 -21.81 -1.77 -7.20
CA MET A 24 -22.04 -2.07 -5.79
C MET A 24 -22.30 -3.56 -5.54
N ALA A 25 -23.08 -4.25 -6.41
CA ALA A 25 -23.28 -5.68 -6.28
C ALA A 25 -21.94 -6.47 -6.33
N ASN A 26 -21.04 -6.10 -7.22
CA ASN A 26 -19.70 -6.70 -7.25
C ASN A 26 -18.85 -6.35 -6.00
N ALA A 27 -18.97 -5.12 -5.50
CA ALA A 27 -18.28 -4.70 -4.27
C ALA A 27 -18.82 -5.43 -3.03
N GLU A 28 -20.12 -5.72 -2.98
CA GLU A 28 -20.74 -6.53 -1.93
C GLU A 28 -20.20 -7.96 -1.93
N GLU A 29 -20.08 -8.59 -3.10
CA GLU A 29 -19.52 -9.94 -3.22
C GLU A 29 -18.03 -9.95 -2.80
N LEU A 30 -17.28 -8.92 -3.19
CA LEU A 30 -15.88 -8.75 -2.76
C LEU A 30 -15.77 -8.72 -1.23
N ILE A 31 -16.53 -7.83 -0.57
CA ILE A 31 -16.49 -7.68 0.90
C ILE A 31 -16.93 -8.98 1.57
N ARG A 32 -18.00 -9.61 1.09
CA ARG A 32 -18.47 -10.90 1.58
C ARG A 32 -17.33 -11.94 1.53
N GLY A 33 -16.62 -12.04 0.41
CA GLY A 33 -15.49 -12.95 0.23
C GLY A 33 -14.37 -12.71 1.24
N TYR A 34 -13.98 -11.44 1.47
CA TYR A 34 -12.96 -11.09 2.46
C TYR A 34 -13.36 -11.49 3.89
N VAL A 35 -14.58 -11.17 4.30
CA VAL A 35 -15.06 -11.50 5.65
C VAL A 35 -15.16 -13.00 5.85
N LEU A 36 -15.68 -13.76 4.87
CA LEU A 36 -15.73 -15.23 4.93
C LEU A 36 -14.36 -15.90 4.90
N ALA A 37 -13.33 -15.22 4.37
CA ALA A 37 -11.95 -15.66 4.45
C ALA A 37 -11.28 -15.33 5.82
N GLY A 38 -12.00 -14.70 6.75
CA GLY A 38 -11.52 -14.40 8.10
C GLY A 38 -10.76 -13.08 8.23
N PHE A 39 -10.88 -12.18 7.26
CA PHE A 39 -10.28 -10.85 7.35
C PHE A 39 -11.04 -10.02 8.41
N ALA A 40 -10.31 -9.46 9.37
CA ALA A 40 -10.88 -8.80 10.53
C ALA A 40 -10.81 -7.26 10.50
N LYS A 41 -9.95 -6.65 9.68
CA LYS A 41 -9.95 -5.20 9.41
C LYS A 41 -10.52 -4.98 8.01
N ILE A 42 -11.59 -4.20 7.90
CA ILE A 42 -12.28 -3.91 6.64
C ILE A 42 -12.23 -2.41 6.38
N HIS A 43 -11.37 -2.00 5.43
CA HIS A 43 -11.37 -0.62 4.96
C HIS A 43 -12.39 -0.49 3.82
N ILE A 44 -13.50 0.16 4.13
CA ILE A 44 -14.59 0.43 3.19
C ILE A 44 -14.26 1.69 2.39
N ASP A 45 -13.99 1.53 1.11
CA ASP A 45 -13.67 2.62 0.20
C ASP A 45 -14.74 2.79 -0.86
N THR A 46 -15.58 3.79 -0.69
CA THR A 46 -16.65 4.17 -1.62
C THR A 46 -16.48 5.59 -2.15
N SER A 47 -15.26 6.14 -2.04
CA SER A 47 -14.90 7.50 -2.46
C SER A 47 -14.84 7.67 -3.99
N MET A 48 -14.68 6.57 -4.73
CA MET A 48 -14.56 6.60 -6.18
C MET A 48 -15.92 6.66 -6.89
N ARG A 49 -15.98 7.50 -7.95
CA ARG A 49 -17.16 7.59 -8.81
C ARG A 49 -17.35 6.31 -9.63
N VAL A 50 -18.60 5.99 -9.89
CA VAL A 50 -19.02 4.95 -10.84
C VAL A 50 -19.66 5.59 -12.09
N ALA A 51 -19.96 4.80 -13.11
CA ALA A 51 -20.39 5.34 -14.42
C ALA A 51 -21.67 6.20 -14.34
N SER A 52 -22.54 5.97 -13.37
CA SER A 52 -23.79 6.74 -13.18
C SER A 52 -23.61 8.03 -12.37
N ASP A 53 -22.44 8.27 -11.78
CA ASP A 53 -22.14 9.50 -11.04
C ASP A 53 -21.83 10.66 -11.99
N ASP A 54 -22.02 11.90 -11.53
CA ASP A 54 -21.55 13.08 -12.25
C ASP A 54 -20.00 13.08 -12.29
N GLN A 55 -19.45 12.89 -13.48
CA GLN A 55 -18.00 12.79 -13.70
C GLN A 55 -17.29 14.15 -13.54
N ASN A 56 -18.02 15.28 -13.50
CA ASN A 56 -17.48 16.62 -13.40
C ASN A 56 -17.58 17.21 -11.98
N ALA A 57 -18.24 16.52 -11.05
CA ALA A 57 -18.42 17.01 -9.68
C ALA A 57 -17.74 16.06 -8.67
N ARG A 58 -17.31 16.61 -7.52
CA ARG A 58 -16.91 15.79 -6.37
C ARG A 58 -18.09 14.92 -5.94
N LEU A 59 -17.84 13.66 -5.63
CA LEU A 59 -18.88 12.77 -5.11
C LEU A 59 -19.33 13.27 -3.73
N PRO A 60 -20.64 13.47 -3.49
CA PRO A 60 -21.12 13.93 -2.19
C PRO A 60 -20.80 12.93 -1.07
N ASP A 61 -20.38 13.41 0.10
CA ASP A 61 -20.06 12.58 1.27
C ASP A 61 -21.27 11.73 1.69
N SER A 62 -22.49 12.24 1.54
CA SER A 62 -23.72 11.47 1.77
C SER A 62 -23.87 10.24 0.85
N THR A 63 -23.42 10.33 -0.41
CA THR A 63 -23.39 9.20 -1.34
C THR A 63 -22.32 8.21 -0.93
N ILE A 64 -21.12 8.68 -0.59
CA ILE A 64 -20.00 7.87 -0.10
C ILE A 64 -20.44 7.11 1.15
N ALA A 65 -21.01 7.80 2.14
CA ALA A 65 -21.46 7.22 3.40
C ALA A 65 -22.61 6.21 3.19
N ARG A 66 -23.57 6.50 2.32
CA ARG A 66 -24.67 5.59 1.99
C ARG A 66 -24.17 4.27 1.38
N ARG A 67 -23.25 4.35 0.42
CA ARG A 67 -22.60 3.19 -0.19
C ARG A 67 -21.76 2.43 0.84
N GLY A 68 -21.00 3.16 1.69
CA GLY A 68 -20.20 2.58 2.75
C GLY A 68 -21.03 1.81 3.77
N ALA A 69 -22.15 2.36 4.21
CA ALA A 69 -23.09 1.69 5.11
C ALA A 69 -23.74 0.45 4.46
N GLN A 70 -23.99 0.46 3.14
CA GLN A 70 -24.46 -0.69 2.40
C GLN A 70 -23.44 -1.84 2.45
N LEU A 71 -22.17 -1.55 2.17
CA LEU A 71 -21.09 -2.53 2.22
C LEU A 71 -20.84 -3.04 3.65
N CYS A 72 -20.96 -2.18 4.66
CA CYS A 72 -20.88 -2.59 6.07
C CYS A 72 -22.01 -3.56 6.43
N SER A 73 -23.24 -3.36 5.93
CA SER A 73 -24.35 -4.29 6.15
C SER A 73 -24.02 -5.69 5.64
N VAL A 74 -23.38 -5.78 4.48
CA VAL A 74 -22.94 -7.05 3.89
C VAL A 74 -21.82 -7.68 4.72
N ALA A 75 -20.86 -6.88 5.18
CA ALA A 75 -19.79 -7.36 6.07
C ALA A 75 -20.32 -7.96 7.37
N GLU A 76 -21.28 -7.28 8.01
CA GLU A 76 -21.93 -7.78 9.24
C GLU A 76 -22.72 -9.08 9.01
N ALA A 77 -23.46 -9.18 7.91
CA ALA A 77 -24.18 -10.39 7.54
C ALA A 77 -23.21 -11.57 7.25
N ALA A 78 -22.15 -11.31 6.50
CA ALA A 78 -21.12 -12.29 6.21
C ALA A 78 -20.38 -12.74 7.48
N PHE A 79 -20.12 -11.81 8.42
CA PHE A 79 -19.49 -12.16 9.69
C PHE A 79 -20.40 -13.04 10.55
N ALA A 80 -21.70 -12.80 10.58
CA ALA A 80 -22.65 -13.67 11.30
C ALA A 80 -22.62 -15.12 10.75
N GLU A 81 -22.48 -15.28 9.45
CA GLU A 81 -22.30 -16.59 8.80
C GLU A 81 -20.94 -17.21 9.19
N TYR A 82 -19.86 -16.45 9.07
CA TYR A 82 -18.52 -16.89 9.41
C TYR A 82 -18.40 -17.32 10.89
N GLN A 83 -19.00 -16.55 11.80
CA GLN A 83 -18.99 -16.81 13.22
C GLN A 83 -19.72 -18.11 13.60
N ALA A 84 -20.73 -18.54 12.83
CA ALA A 84 -21.39 -19.81 13.07
C ALA A 84 -20.44 -21.01 12.98
N ALA A 85 -19.44 -20.95 12.09
CA ALA A 85 -18.38 -21.95 11.96
C ALA A 85 -17.14 -21.63 12.85
N HIS A 86 -16.97 -20.38 13.25
CA HIS A 86 -15.82 -19.89 14.02
C HIS A 86 -16.28 -19.07 15.23
N PRO A 87 -16.83 -19.69 16.30
CA PRO A 87 -17.49 -18.98 17.41
C PRO A 87 -16.59 -17.97 18.16
N ASN A 88 -15.28 -18.18 18.14
CA ASN A 88 -14.30 -17.34 18.81
C ASN A 88 -13.68 -16.28 17.89
N ALA A 89 -14.14 -16.14 16.65
CA ALA A 89 -13.62 -15.14 15.73
C ALA A 89 -13.92 -13.72 16.27
N PRO A 90 -12.94 -12.81 16.23
CA PRO A 90 -13.17 -11.42 16.60
C PRO A 90 -14.09 -10.77 15.56
N LYS A 91 -14.99 -9.90 16.04
CA LYS A 91 -15.82 -9.09 15.15
C LYS A 91 -14.92 -8.18 14.29
N PRO A 92 -15.28 -7.94 13.02
CA PRO A 92 -14.51 -7.03 12.18
C PRO A 92 -14.54 -5.60 12.71
N VAL A 93 -13.42 -4.91 12.51
CA VAL A 93 -13.28 -3.47 12.73
C VAL A 93 -13.26 -2.77 11.37
N TYR A 94 -13.70 -1.52 11.35
CA TYR A 94 -13.90 -0.78 10.11
C TYR A 94 -13.00 0.45 10.03
N VAL A 95 -12.55 0.75 8.81
CA VAL A 95 -11.96 2.03 8.43
C VAL A 95 -12.85 2.66 7.37
N ILE A 96 -13.10 3.95 7.50
CA ILE A 96 -13.95 4.72 6.60
C ILE A 96 -13.20 5.97 6.12
N GLY A 97 -13.72 6.65 5.09
CA GLY A 97 -13.18 7.92 4.61
C GLY A 97 -13.87 8.39 3.33
N SER A 98 -13.80 9.69 3.08
CA SER A 98 -14.26 10.33 1.85
C SER A 98 -13.11 10.88 1.01
N GLU A 99 -11.94 11.07 1.61
CA GLU A 99 -10.73 11.59 0.97
C GLU A 99 -9.68 10.48 0.82
N VAL A 100 -10.06 9.41 0.10
CA VAL A 100 -9.16 8.27 -0.11
C VAL A 100 -8.36 8.52 -1.40
N PRO A 101 -7.02 8.69 -1.32
CA PRO A 101 -6.19 8.87 -2.49
C PRO A 101 -6.14 7.60 -3.37
N ILE A 102 -5.91 7.82 -4.66
CA ILE A 102 -5.77 6.72 -5.61
C ILE A 102 -4.52 5.88 -5.26
N PRO A 103 -4.64 4.55 -5.17
CA PRO A 103 -3.50 3.70 -4.84
C PRO A 103 -2.32 3.88 -5.80
N GLY A 104 -1.12 4.07 -5.26
CA GLY A 104 0.13 4.11 -6.02
C GLY A 104 0.75 5.50 -6.21
N GLY A 105 0.32 6.47 -5.41
CA GLY A 105 0.89 7.82 -5.37
C GLY A 105 0.23 8.81 -6.33
N ALA A 106 0.66 10.07 -6.27
CA ALA A 106 0.17 11.15 -7.11
C ALA A 106 0.47 10.90 -8.59
N GLN A 107 -0.44 11.31 -9.45
CA GLN A 107 -0.28 11.21 -10.91
C GLN A 107 0.47 12.42 -11.50
N GLU A 108 0.57 13.49 -10.77
CA GLU A 108 1.29 14.72 -11.14
C GLU A 108 2.24 15.12 -10.01
N ASN A 109 3.33 15.81 -10.37
CA ASN A 109 4.24 16.37 -9.37
C ASN A 109 3.61 17.64 -8.80
N GLU A 110 3.20 17.57 -7.55
CA GLU A 110 2.74 18.71 -6.77
C GLU A 110 3.82 19.12 -5.76
N ASP A 111 4.02 20.43 -5.57
CA ASP A 111 4.95 20.94 -4.56
C ASP A 111 4.37 20.89 -3.13
N SER A 112 3.05 20.72 -3.02
CA SER A 112 2.34 20.58 -1.75
C SER A 112 1.01 19.85 -1.93
N VAL A 113 0.62 19.12 -0.90
CA VAL A 113 -0.68 18.44 -0.81
C VAL A 113 -1.48 19.11 0.30
N ALA A 114 -2.75 19.43 0.00
CA ALA A 114 -3.64 20.02 0.99
C ALA A 114 -3.94 19.02 2.11
N VAL A 115 -3.79 19.46 3.36
CA VAL A 115 -4.17 18.67 4.53
C VAL A 115 -5.68 18.65 4.66
N THR A 116 -6.26 17.51 5.01
CA THR A 116 -7.70 17.40 5.36
C THR A 116 -8.03 18.41 6.46
N THR A 117 -9.08 19.19 6.25
CA THR A 117 -9.48 20.14 7.29
C THR A 117 -10.25 19.45 8.42
N PRO A 118 -10.20 19.96 9.68
CA PRO A 118 -11.05 19.45 10.75
C PRO A 118 -12.54 19.43 10.37
N HIS A 119 -13.01 20.44 9.65
CA HIS A 119 -14.39 20.53 9.18
C HIS A 119 -14.76 19.39 8.23
N ASP A 120 -13.93 19.07 7.24
CA ASP A 120 -14.20 18.00 6.29
C ASP A 120 -14.18 16.63 6.99
N CYS A 121 -13.25 16.45 7.95
CA CYS A 121 -13.20 15.25 8.77
C CYS A 121 -14.48 15.05 9.58
N GLU A 122 -14.94 16.08 10.30
CA GLU A 122 -16.18 16.07 11.07
C GLU A 122 -17.41 15.83 10.19
N GLN A 123 -17.47 16.46 9.02
CA GLN A 123 -18.55 16.25 8.05
C GLN A 123 -18.60 14.79 7.58
N THR A 124 -17.47 14.22 7.23
CA THR A 124 -17.36 12.79 6.83
C THR A 124 -17.85 11.88 7.94
N LEU A 125 -17.39 12.08 9.19
CA LEU A 125 -17.83 11.28 10.33
C LEU A 125 -19.34 11.37 10.55
N ALA A 126 -19.91 12.58 10.50
CA ALA A 126 -21.34 12.80 10.69
C ALA A 126 -22.20 12.13 9.59
N GLU A 127 -21.75 12.17 8.33
CA GLU A 127 -22.47 11.50 7.23
C GLU A 127 -22.42 9.99 7.37
N PHE A 128 -21.26 9.41 7.73
CA PHE A 128 -21.15 7.98 7.96
C PHE A 128 -21.96 7.52 9.17
N GLU A 129 -21.92 8.24 10.29
CA GLU A 129 -22.73 7.92 11.48
C GLU A 129 -24.23 7.88 11.14
N ARG A 130 -24.70 8.89 10.43
CA ARG A 130 -26.09 8.98 9.97
C ARG A 130 -26.47 7.81 9.06
N ALA A 131 -25.60 7.47 8.10
CA ALA A 131 -25.86 6.38 7.15
C ALA A 131 -25.86 5.00 7.85
N PHE A 132 -24.95 4.79 8.80
CA PHE A 132 -24.91 3.56 9.62
C PHE A 132 -26.15 3.45 10.50
N ALA A 133 -26.55 4.54 11.18
CA ALA A 133 -27.76 4.57 12.00
C ALA A 133 -29.02 4.26 11.17
N ALA A 134 -29.15 4.84 9.98
CA ALA A 134 -30.29 4.59 9.06
C ALA A 134 -30.42 3.11 8.66
N ARG A 135 -29.35 2.33 8.71
CA ARG A 135 -29.34 0.88 8.44
C ARG A 135 -29.32 0.00 9.70
N GLY A 136 -29.44 0.60 10.89
CA GLY A 136 -29.40 -0.15 12.16
C GLY A 136 -28.03 -0.68 12.54
N LEU A 137 -26.94 -0.14 11.96
CA LEU A 137 -25.54 -0.57 12.15
C LEU A 137 -24.87 0.11 13.34
N THR A 138 -25.58 0.40 14.42
CA THR A 138 -25.06 1.11 15.60
C THR A 138 -23.96 0.35 16.33
N ASP A 139 -23.98 -1.00 16.31
CA ASP A 139 -22.90 -1.82 16.88
C ASP A 139 -21.65 -1.82 15.98
N ALA A 140 -21.83 -1.86 14.66
CA ALA A 140 -20.73 -1.74 13.69
C ALA A 140 -20.08 -0.35 13.78
N TRP A 141 -20.87 0.73 13.95
CA TRP A 141 -20.35 2.08 14.13
C TRP A 141 -19.37 2.18 15.30
N LYS A 142 -19.64 1.55 16.43
CA LYS A 142 -18.72 1.50 17.57
C LYS A 142 -17.41 0.76 17.28
N ARG A 143 -17.33 0.04 16.18
CA ARG A 143 -16.15 -0.68 15.71
C ARG A 143 -15.48 0.00 14.50
N VAL A 144 -15.91 1.20 14.15
CA VAL A 144 -15.13 2.09 13.30
C VAL A 144 -13.95 2.59 14.13
N ILE A 145 -12.75 2.15 13.77
CA ILE A 145 -11.52 2.42 14.53
C ILE A 145 -10.69 3.54 13.92
N ALA A 146 -10.88 3.81 12.63
CA ALA A 146 -10.10 4.85 11.94
C ALA A 146 -10.90 5.54 10.83
N ILE A 147 -10.53 6.78 10.59
CA ILE A 147 -10.91 7.54 9.41
C ILE A 147 -9.67 7.85 8.57
N VAL A 148 -9.79 7.68 7.25
CA VAL A 148 -8.74 8.06 6.30
C VAL A 148 -8.67 9.57 6.20
N VAL A 149 -7.46 10.11 6.29
CA VAL A 149 -7.19 11.54 6.14
C VAL A 149 -5.96 11.76 5.25
N GLN A 150 -5.88 12.94 4.64
CA GLN A 150 -4.67 13.42 3.98
C GLN A 150 -3.88 14.30 4.97
N PRO A 151 -2.76 13.78 5.54
CA PRO A 151 -1.98 14.54 6.53
C PRO A 151 -0.92 15.45 5.90
N GLY A 152 -0.97 15.65 4.58
CA GLY A 152 0.02 16.44 3.84
C GLY A 152 1.24 15.63 3.39
N VAL A 153 1.09 14.32 3.21
CA VAL A 153 2.13 13.44 2.67
C VAL A 153 1.70 12.86 1.33
N GLU A 154 2.64 12.78 0.41
CA GLU A 154 2.41 12.13 -0.88
C GLU A 154 3.76 11.76 -1.52
N PHE A 155 3.72 10.89 -2.51
CA PHE A 155 4.88 10.59 -3.37
C PHE A 155 4.45 10.54 -4.84
N ALA A 156 5.36 10.89 -5.70
CA ALA A 156 5.20 10.83 -7.16
C ALA A 156 6.33 9.96 -7.75
N ASP A 157 6.59 10.09 -9.05
CA ASP A 157 7.61 9.28 -9.71
C ASP A 157 9.03 9.49 -9.16
N GLU A 158 9.39 10.73 -8.79
CA GLU A 158 10.74 11.12 -8.37
C GLU A 158 10.75 12.04 -7.13
N SER A 159 9.59 12.30 -6.53
CA SER A 159 9.47 13.21 -5.38
C SER A 159 8.69 12.60 -4.24
N VAL A 160 8.97 13.08 -3.03
CA VAL A 160 8.25 12.73 -1.81
C VAL A 160 7.94 14.00 -1.04
N ILE A 161 6.68 14.19 -0.69
CA ILE A 161 6.24 15.27 0.18
C ILE A 161 6.24 14.74 1.61
N GLU A 162 7.19 15.25 2.41
CA GLU A 162 7.40 14.79 3.77
C GLU A 162 6.38 15.38 4.74
N TYR A 163 6.05 14.60 5.77
CA TYR A 163 5.16 15.01 6.85
C TYR A 163 5.71 16.23 7.60
N LYS A 164 4.82 17.19 7.85
CA LYS A 164 5.09 18.41 8.61
C LYS A 164 4.05 18.58 9.70
N ARG A 165 4.43 18.32 10.96
CA ARG A 165 3.57 18.48 12.14
C ARG A 165 2.81 19.81 12.17
N SER A 166 3.49 20.89 11.85
CA SER A 166 2.89 22.23 11.86
C SER A 166 1.78 22.40 10.84
N ALA A 167 1.85 21.73 9.71
CA ALA A 167 0.81 21.79 8.68
C ALA A 167 -0.42 20.95 9.06
N ALA A 168 -0.22 19.84 9.76
CA ALA A 168 -1.28 18.92 10.16
C ALA A 168 -1.86 19.21 11.56
N ALA A 169 -1.33 20.22 12.29
CA ALA A 169 -1.62 20.42 13.71
C ALA A 169 -3.11 20.59 14.03
N GLU A 170 -3.86 21.33 13.21
CA GLU A 170 -5.29 21.54 13.42
C GLU A 170 -6.09 20.24 13.23
N LEU A 171 -5.77 19.46 12.19
CA LEU A 171 -6.37 18.16 11.95
C LEU A 171 -6.07 17.20 13.12
N MET A 172 -4.81 17.12 13.55
CA MET A 172 -4.43 16.23 14.66
C MET A 172 -5.12 16.60 15.97
N ALA A 173 -5.30 17.91 16.25
CA ALA A 173 -6.02 18.38 17.43
C ALA A 173 -7.50 17.97 17.44
N SER A 174 -8.16 17.87 16.28
CA SER A 174 -9.58 17.48 16.19
C SER A 174 -9.83 16.05 16.66
N LEU A 175 -8.83 15.15 16.60
CA LEU A 175 -8.95 13.76 17.05
C LEU A 175 -9.32 13.64 18.53
N SER A 176 -8.97 14.65 19.35
CA SER A 176 -9.32 14.69 20.77
C SER A 176 -10.84 14.66 21.04
N SER A 177 -11.66 15.06 20.10
CA SER A 177 -13.13 15.01 20.17
C SER A 177 -13.70 13.62 19.92
N HIS A 178 -12.88 12.67 19.45
CA HIS A 178 -13.31 11.32 19.04
C HIS A 178 -12.53 10.23 19.78
N PRO A 179 -12.76 10.02 21.09
CA PRO A 179 -12.04 9.02 21.85
C PRO A 179 -12.27 7.60 21.30
N GLY A 180 -11.18 6.89 21.02
CA GLY A 180 -11.21 5.54 20.43
C GLY A 180 -11.07 5.49 18.91
N LEU A 181 -11.07 6.65 18.25
CA LEU A 181 -10.76 6.77 16.83
C LEU A 181 -9.28 7.12 16.63
N VAL A 182 -8.69 6.65 15.53
CA VAL A 182 -7.36 7.07 15.08
C VAL A 182 -7.44 7.52 13.63
N PHE A 183 -6.42 8.21 13.14
CA PHE A 183 -6.29 8.49 11.72
C PHE A 183 -5.57 7.36 10.99
N GLU A 184 -6.01 7.09 9.76
CA GLU A 184 -5.30 6.28 8.77
C GLU A 184 -4.70 7.21 7.71
N GLY A 185 -3.36 7.23 7.62
CA GLY A 185 -2.62 7.98 6.61
C GLY A 185 -2.26 7.09 5.43
N HIS A 186 -2.60 7.53 4.22
CA HIS A 186 -2.19 6.88 2.98
C HIS A 186 -0.91 7.53 2.43
N SER A 187 -0.31 6.92 1.39
CA SER A 187 0.89 7.43 0.72
C SER A 187 2.05 7.72 1.68
N THR A 188 2.20 6.89 2.73
CA THR A 188 3.29 7.06 3.70
C THR A 188 4.61 6.46 3.23
N ASP A 189 4.62 5.93 2.01
CA ASP A 189 5.80 5.37 1.36
C ASP A 189 6.94 6.39 1.29
N TYR A 190 8.17 5.92 1.47
CA TYR A 190 9.40 6.73 1.37
C TYR A 190 9.53 7.86 2.39
N GLN A 191 8.65 7.96 3.37
CA GLN A 191 8.79 8.94 4.43
C GLN A 191 10.04 8.66 5.27
N PRO A 192 10.81 9.69 5.67
CA PRO A 192 11.87 9.53 6.64
C PRO A 192 11.36 8.89 7.93
N ARG A 193 12.16 8.02 8.51
CA ARG A 193 11.85 7.30 9.77
C ARG A 193 11.33 8.23 10.88
N LYS A 194 11.89 9.45 10.98
CA LYS A 194 11.45 10.48 11.92
C LYS A 194 10.03 10.95 11.61
N CYS A 195 9.72 11.18 10.33
CA CYS A 195 8.38 11.63 9.90
C CYS A 195 7.32 10.56 10.18
N LEU A 196 7.60 9.27 9.92
CA LEU A 196 6.71 8.16 10.29
C LEU A 196 6.44 8.15 11.80
N ARG A 197 7.47 8.35 12.63
CA ARG A 197 7.33 8.43 14.08
C ARG A 197 6.47 9.62 14.51
N GLU A 198 6.72 10.79 13.95
CA GLU A 198 5.94 11.99 14.22
C GLU A 198 4.46 11.82 13.83
N MET A 199 4.17 11.15 12.71
CA MET A 199 2.79 10.81 12.31
C MET A 199 2.09 9.96 13.38
N VAL A 200 2.74 8.91 13.88
CA VAL A 200 2.17 8.03 14.90
C VAL A 200 1.93 8.78 16.22
N GLU A 201 2.90 9.57 16.67
CA GLU A 201 2.78 10.40 17.87
C GLU A 201 1.63 11.41 17.80
N ASP A 202 1.33 11.90 16.60
CA ASP A 202 0.27 12.86 16.35
C ASP A 202 -1.12 12.22 16.16
N GLY A 203 -1.22 10.87 16.17
CA GLY A 203 -2.50 10.15 16.11
C GLY A 203 -2.79 9.45 14.78
N ILE A 204 -1.87 9.47 13.80
CA ILE A 204 -1.96 8.66 12.59
C ILE A 204 -1.41 7.27 12.93
N ALA A 205 -2.25 6.44 13.55
CA ALA A 205 -1.81 5.14 14.07
C ALA A 205 -1.86 4.01 13.02
N ILE A 206 -2.48 4.25 11.88
CA ILE A 206 -2.46 3.32 10.75
C ILE A 206 -1.71 4.00 9.59
N LEU A 207 -0.53 3.46 9.27
CA LEU A 207 0.32 3.94 8.19
C LEU A 207 0.24 2.96 7.02
N LYS A 208 -0.30 3.39 5.88
CA LYS A 208 -0.37 2.55 4.69
C LYS A 208 0.90 2.67 3.86
N VAL A 209 1.50 1.52 3.60
CA VAL A 209 2.70 1.37 2.78
C VAL A 209 2.46 0.27 1.73
N GLY A 210 2.95 0.47 0.53
CA GLY A 210 2.81 -0.48 -0.56
C GLY A 210 4.00 -0.44 -1.52
N PRO A 211 4.08 0.54 -2.44
CA PRO A 211 5.17 0.65 -3.40
C PRO A 211 6.57 0.60 -2.80
N ALA A 212 6.82 1.22 -1.64
CA ALA A 212 8.14 1.21 -1.01
C ALA A 212 8.67 -0.20 -0.72
N LEU A 213 7.79 -1.14 -0.36
CA LEU A 213 8.18 -2.54 -0.11
C LEU A 213 8.58 -3.26 -1.39
N THR A 214 7.80 -3.10 -2.46
CA THR A 214 8.09 -3.72 -3.75
C THR A 214 9.24 -3.02 -4.48
N PHE A 215 9.42 -1.74 -4.25
CA PHE A 215 10.58 -0.97 -4.69
C PHE A 215 11.86 -1.48 -4.03
N ALA A 216 11.86 -1.67 -2.71
CA ALA A 216 13.00 -2.26 -1.98
C ALA A 216 13.34 -3.67 -2.49
N LEU A 217 12.33 -4.49 -2.79
CA LEU A 217 12.50 -5.80 -3.42
C LEU A 217 13.20 -5.67 -4.79
N ARG A 218 12.71 -4.76 -5.65
CA ARG A 218 13.30 -4.52 -6.98
C ARG A 218 14.72 -3.97 -6.89
N GLU A 219 15.00 -3.04 -5.96
CA GLU A 219 16.36 -2.56 -5.72
C GLU A 219 17.31 -3.69 -5.31
N GLY A 220 16.86 -4.56 -4.41
CA GLY A 220 17.63 -5.74 -4.01
C GLY A 220 17.92 -6.68 -5.19
N LEU A 221 16.90 -6.96 -6.01
CA LEU A 221 17.07 -7.77 -7.23
C LEU A 221 18.03 -7.13 -8.23
N PHE A 222 17.94 -5.82 -8.45
CA PHE A 222 18.87 -5.10 -9.33
C PHE A 222 20.32 -5.13 -8.81
N ALA A 223 20.49 -4.99 -7.49
CA ALA A 223 21.82 -5.08 -6.86
C ALA A 223 22.40 -6.50 -6.97
N LEU A 224 21.59 -7.52 -6.71
CA LEU A 224 22.00 -8.92 -6.85
C LEU A 224 22.35 -9.27 -8.30
N GLU A 225 21.61 -8.76 -9.27
CA GLU A 225 21.93 -8.95 -10.69
C GLU A 225 23.27 -8.29 -11.08
N GLN A 226 23.63 -7.14 -10.49
CA GLN A 226 24.98 -6.58 -10.71
C GLN A 226 26.07 -7.50 -10.16
N ILE A 227 25.87 -8.12 -8.99
CA ILE A 227 26.79 -9.10 -8.44
C ILE A 227 26.91 -10.32 -9.38
N GLU A 228 25.77 -10.82 -9.89
CA GLU A 228 25.75 -11.92 -10.86
C GLU A 228 26.58 -11.59 -12.11
N ARG A 229 26.43 -10.38 -12.67
CA ARG A 229 27.16 -9.93 -13.86
C ARG A 229 28.68 -9.85 -13.64
N GLU A 230 29.14 -9.41 -12.49
CA GLU A 230 30.55 -9.41 -12.12
C GLU A 230 31.11 -10.85 -12.03
N LEU A 231 30.31 -11.79 -11.52
CA LEU A 231 30.70 -13.18 -11.38
C LEU A 231 30.67 -13.94 -12.72
N TYR A 232 29.84 -13.55 -13.67
CA TYR A 232 29.65 -14.20 -14.95
C TYR A 232 30.98 -14.30 -15.75
N ALA A 233 31.81 -13.26 -15.68
CA ALA A 233 33.11 -13.25 -16.35
C ALA A 233 34.06 -14.34 -15.84
N MET A 234 33.82 -14.91 -14.67
CA MET A 234 34.65 -15.92 -14.01
C MET A 234 34.02 -17.33 -14.04
N HIS A 235 32.71 -17.43 -14.30
CA HIS A 235 31.93 -18.63 -14.26
C HIS A 235 31.02 -18.73 -15.46
N ASP A 236 31.08 -19.78 -16.24
CA ASP A 236 30.28 -19.99 -17.45
C ASP A 236 28.83 -20.39 -17.08
N LEU A 237 28.09 -19.43 -16.50
CA LEU A 237 26.69 -19.58 -16.11
C LEU A 237 25.80 -18.74 -17.01
N PRO A 238 24.58 -19.21 -17.35
CA PRO A 238 23.61 -18.36 -18.06
C PRO A 238 23.16 -17.24 -17.14
N LEU A 239 23.28 -15.98 -17.57
CA LEU A 239 22.76 -14.82 -16.83
C LEU A 239 21.25 -14.88 -16.67
N SER A 240 20.76 -14.42 -15.53
CA SER A 240 19.33 -14.29 -15.24
C SER A 240 18.64 -13.27 -16.14
N CYS A 241 19.36 -12.22 -16.53
CA CYS A 241 18.84 -11.10 -17.31
C CYS A 241 17.54 -10.52 -16.73
N PHE A 242 17.49 -10.36 -15.40
CA PHE A 242 16.25 -9.96 -14.71
C PHE A 242 15.74 -8.60 -15.19
N ARG A 243 16.61 -7.58 -15.28
CA ARG A 243 16.21 -6.23 -15.68
C ARG A 243 15.68 -6.17 -17.11
N GLU A 244 16.34 -6.88 -18.01
CA GLU A 244 15.94 -6.96 -19.43
C GLU A 244 14.61 -7.71 -19.56
N THR A 245 14.43 -8.80 -18.81
CA THR A 245 13.20 -9.59 -18.82
C THR A 245 12.02 -8.77 -18.27
N LEU A 246 12.22 -8.06 -17.17
CA LEU A 246 11.20 -7.18 -16.58
C LEU A 246 10.80 -6.07 -17.56
N GLU A 247 11.78 -5.37 -18.15
CA GLU A 247 11.53 -4.31 -19.14
C GLU A 247 10.78 -4.86 -20.36
N GLN A 248 11.18 -6.02 -20.86
CA GLN A 248 10.52 -6.67 -22.01
C GLN A 248 9.06 -6.97 -21.71
N VAL A 249 8.76 -7.56 -20.55
CA VAL A 249 7.39 -7.88 -20.11
C VAL A 249 6.55 -6.60 -19.97
N MET A 250 7.13 -5.54 -19.40
CA MET A 250 6.45 -4.24 -19.29
C MET A 250 6.18 -3.60 -20.64
N LEU A 251 7.03 -3.81 -21.65
CA LEU A 251 6.82 -3.32 -23.00
C LEU A 251 5.77 -4.14 -23.78
N GLU A 252 5.70 -5.45 -23.53
CA GLU A 252 4.69 -6.35 -24.09
C GLU A 252 3.29 -6.03 -23.55
N ASP A 253 3.18 -5.79 -22.24
CA ASP A 253 1.94 -5.36 -21.57
C ASP A 253 2.09 -3.94 -21.02
N LYS A 254 1.41 -2.99 -21.61
CA LYS A 254 1.43 -1.58 -21.21
C LYS A 254 0.33 -1.19 -20.25
N GLY A 255 -0.56 -2.14 -19.88
CA GLY A 255 -1.80 -1.87 -19.15
C GLY A 255 -1.58 -1.22 -17.78
N GLN A 256 -0.49 -1.56 -17.10
CA GLN A 256 -0.26 -1.11 -15.73
C GLN A 256 0.57 0.19 -15.61
N TRP A 257 1.26 0.66 -16.69
CA TRP A 257 2.14 1.81 -16.58
C TRP A 257 1.87 2.93 -17.60
N ALA A 258 1.35 2.61 -18.81
CA ALA A 258 1.37 3.57 -19.91
C ALA A 258 0.55 4.85 -19.69
N LYS A 259 -0.51 4.80 -18.89
CA LYS A 259 -1.33 5.96 -18.53
C LYS A 259 -0.74 6.82 -17.40
N TYR A 260 0.30 6.33 -16.72
CA TYR A 260 0.91 6.99 -15.57
C TYR A 260 2.27 7.60 -15.90
N TYR A 261 3.07 6.95 -16.76
CA TYR A 261 4.40 7.41 -17.12
C TYR A 261 4.36 8.27 -18.38
N HIS A 262 4.77 9.51 -18.25
CA HIS A 262 4.73 10.52 -19.27
C HIS A 262 6.13 10.83 -19.85
N GLY A 263 6.21 11.68 -20.86
CA GLY A 263 7.46 12.08 -21.50
C GLY A 263 7.90 11.23 -22.69
N ASP A 264 9.16 11.34 -23.07
CA ASP A 264 9.77 10.63 -24.18
C ASP A 264 10.10 9.16 -23.86
N MET A 265 10.71 8.45 -24.81
CA MET A 265 11.05 7.03 -24.64
C MET A 265 12.07 6.80 -23.50
N MET A 266 13.03 7.72 -23.32
CA MET A 266 14.05 7.57 -22.29
C MET A 266 13.48 7.83 -20.90
N GLN A 267 12.65 8.85 -20.75
CA GLN A 267 11.93 9.17 -19.52
C GLN A 267 11.01 8.01 -19.11
N LYS A 268 10.24 7.45 -20.05
CA LYS A 268 9.39 6.28 -19.78
C LYS A 268 10.19 5.03 -19.41
N ARG A 269 11.36 4.80 -20.05
CA ARG A 269 12.25 3.70 -19.67
C ARG A 269 12.79 3.88 -18.27
N TYR A 270 13.21 5.09 -17.93
CA TYR A 270 13.67 5.42 -16.59
C TYR A 270 12.57 5.19 -15.56
N ALA A 271 11.35 5.69 -15.79
CA ALA A 271 10.23 5.53 -14.90
C ALA A 271 9.85 4.05 -14.68
N ARG A 272 9.85 3.21 -15.73
CA ARG A 272 9.59 1.76 -15.58
C ARG A 272 10.59 1.07 -14.66
N ALA A 273 11.83 1.54 -14.64
CA ALA A 273 12.89 0.94 -13.85
C ALA A 273 13.04 1.54 -12.45
N PHE A 274 12.73 2.85 -12.25
CA PHE A 274 13.17 3.60 -11.08
C PHE A 274 12.12 4.50 -10.43
N SER A 275 10.91 4.62 -11.00
CA SER A 275 9.87 5.45 -10.39
C SER A 275 9.49 4.93 -9.01
N PHE A 276 9.27 5.83 -8.05
CA PHE A 276 8.75 5.52 -6.72
C PHE A 276 7.32 4.95 -6.77
N SER A 277 6.52 5.26 -7.79
CA SER A 277 5.22 4.62 -7.97
C SER A 277 5.32 3.11 -8.23
N ASP A 278 6.53 2.63 -8.56
CA ASP A 278 6.94 1.22 -8.71
C ASP A 278 5.91 0.34 -9.43
N ARG A 279 5.48 0.81 -10.61
CA ARG A 279 4.51 0.03 -11.39
C ARG A 279 5.06 -1.28 -11.93
N ALA A 280 6.38 -1.48 -11.85
CA ALA A 280 7.03 -2.76 -12.09
C ALA A 280 6.48 -3.89 -11.22
N ARG A 281 5.98 -3.59 -10.00
CA ARG A 281 5.41 -4.58 -9.07
C ARG A 281 4.31 -5.46 -9.68
N TYR A 282 3.50 -4.90 -10.58
CA TYR A 282 2.41 -5.64 -11.21
C TYR A 282 2.88 -6.72 -12.19
N TYR A 283 4.15 -6.67 -12.59
CA TYR A 283 4.77 -7.62 -13.51
C TYR A 283 5.66 -8.65 -12.81
N LEU A 284 5.97 -8.45 -11.54
CA LEU A 284 6.80 -9.39 -10.77
C LEU A 284 6.20 -10.80 -10.69
N THR A 285 4.86 -10.93 -10.81
CA THR A 285 4.18 -12.23 -10.82
C THR A 285 4.15 -12.90 -12.20
N ASN A 286 4.64 -12.25 -13.25
CA ASN A 286 4.73 -12.82 -14.59
C ASN A 286 5.70 -14.02 -14.59
N SER A 287 5.33 -15.11 -15.24
CA SER A 287 6.12 -16.35 -15.23
C SER A 287 7.54 -16.20 -15.77
N LYS A 288 7.76 -15.37 -16.80
CA LYS A 288 9.10 -15.10 -17.34
C LYS A 288 9.95 -14.36 -16.30
N VAL A 289 9.36 -13.38 -15.61
CA VAL A 289 10.03 -12.60 -14.58
C VAL A 289 10.35 -13.48 -13.36
N GLN A 290 9.42 -14.31 -12.92
CA GLN A 290 9.64 -15.27 -11.83
C GLN A 290 10.76 -16.27 -12.16
N GLN A 291 10.79 -16.78 -13.40
CA GLN A 291 11.88 -17.67 -13.83
C GLN A 291 13.24 -16.97 -13.81
N SER A 292 13.30 -15.71 -14.23
CA SER A 292 14.52 -14.90 -14.20
C SER A 292 14.99 -14.66 -12.76
N ILE A 293 14.09 -14.34 -11.83
CA ILE A 293 14.41 -14.20 -10.40
C ILE A 293 14.94 -15.51 -9.84
N HIS A 294 14.30 -16.62 -10.16
CA HIS A 294 14.75 -17.95 -9.70
C HIS A 294 16.18 -18.24 -10.19
N THR A 295 16.44 -18.03 -11.50
CA THR A 295 17.78 -18.20 -12.08
C THR A 295 18.82 -17.32 -11.39
N LEU A 296 18.49 -16.05 -11.10
CA LEU A 296 19.37 -15.12 -10.38
C LEU A 296 19.78 -15.68 -9.00
N LEU A 297 18.80 -16.09 -8.22
CA LEU A 297 19.04 -16.59 -6.87
C LEU A 297 19.85 -17.92 -6.91
N GLU A 298 19.49 -18.84 -7.80
CA GLU A 298 20.23 -20.11 -7.97
C GLU A 298 21.68 -19.90 -8.42
N ASN A 299 21.94 -18.97 -9.36
CA ASN A 299 23.28 -18.64 -9.81
C ASN A 299 24.15 -18.14 -8.64
N LEU A 300 23.62 -17.20 -7.86
CA LEU A 300 24.33 -16.60 -6.72
C LEU A 300 24.57 -17.62 -5.59
N ASP A 301 23.61 -18.48 -5.32
CA ASP A 301 23.78 -19.52 -4.28
C ASP A 301 24.73 -20.64 -4.74
N THR A 302 24.78 -20.93 -6.06
CA THR A 302 25.70 -21.95 -6.63
C THR A 302 27.16 -21.49 -6.61
N VAL A 303 27.41 -20.24 -7.01
CA VAL A 303 28.79 -19.68 -7.08
C VAL A 303 29.25 -19.14 -5.73
N GLY A 304 28.31 -18.69 -4.92
CA GLY A 304 28.55 -17.96 -3.68
C GLY A 304 28.74 -16.46 -3.94
N ILE A 305 28.26 -15.65 -3.00
CA ILE A 305 28.32 -14.19 -3.08
C ILE A 305 29.62 -13.70 -2.45
N PRO A 306 30.57 -13.10 -3.22
CA PRO A 306 31.76 -12.48 -2.65
C PRO A 306 31.38 -11.29 -1.75
N VAL A 307 31.87 -11.31 -0.52
CA VAL A 307 31.56 -10.23 0.45
C VAL A 307 32.00 -8.84 -0.02
N ALA A 308 33.02 -8.76 -0.89
CA ALA A 308 33.44 -7.50 -1.50
C ALA A 308 32.39 -6.92 -2.45
N LEU A 309 31.76 -7.77 -3.28
CA LEU A 309 30.67 -7.37 -4.16
C LEU A 309 29.40 -7.05 -3.36
N LEU A 310 29.10 -7.85 -2.31
CA LEU A 310 28.01 -7.51 -1.40
C LEU A 310 28.21 -6.13 -0.75
N SER A 311 29.45 -5.83 -0.31
CA SER A 311 29.79 -4.50 0.24
C SER A 311 29.56 -3.37 -0.76
N GLN A 312 29.87 -3.62 -2.05
CA GLN A 312 29.74 -2.62 -3.11
C GLN A 312 28.26 -2.29 -3.41
N TYR A 313 27.40 -3.31 -3.50
CA TYR A 313 26.05 -3.16 -4.02
C TYR A 313 24.97 -3.17 -2.93
N LEU A 314 25.23 -3.80 -1.77
CA LEU A 314 24.30 -3.92 -0.64
C LEU A 314 25.03 -3.74 0.69
N PRO A 315 25.55 -2.51 0.96
CA PRO A 315 26.43 -2.25 2.10
C PRO A 315 25.79 -2.48 3.47
N VAL A 316 24.47 -2.29 3.60
CA VAL A 316 23.73 -2.54 4.85
C VAL A 316 23.71 -4.04 5.12
N GLN A 317 23.32 -4.85 4.12
CA GLN A 317 23.28 -6.30 4.23
C GLN A 317 24.68 -6.88 4.45
N TYR A 318 25.70 -6.31 3.80
CA TYR A 318 27.09 -6.67 4.07
C TYR A 318 27.46 -6.51 5.55
N ALA A 319 27.10 -5.39 6.17
CA ALA A 319 27.40 -5.15 7.59
C ALA A 319 26.69 -6.17 8.50
N ARG A 320 25.45 -6.54 8.17
CA ARG A 320 24.69 -7.57 8.90
C ARG A 320 25.30 -8.98 8.73
N VAL A 321 25.71 -9.34 7.52
CA VAL A 321 26.44 -10.59 7.26
C VAL A 321 27.75 -10.64 8.06
N ARG A 322 28.56 -9.56 8.02
CA ARG A 322 29.82 -9.49 8.76
C ARG A 322 29.65 -9.56 10.27
N SER A 323 28.52 -9.11 10.79
CA SER A 323 28.20 -9.23 12.23
C SER A 323 27.52 -10.55 12.62
N GLY A 324 27.32 -11.47 11.69
CA GLY A 324 26.65 -12.75 11.92
C GLY A 324 25.14 -12.64 12.15
N LYS A 325 24.53 -11.49 11.82
CA LYS A 325 23.08 -11.27 11.96
C LYS A 325 22.28 -11.71 10.74
N LEU A 326 22.93 -11.88 9.59
CA LEU A 326 22.31 -12.26 8.32
C LEU A 326 23.12 -13.39 7.68
N PRO A 327 22.50 -14.49 7.24
CA PRO A 327 23.15 -15.51 6.41
C PRO A 327 23.63 -14.93 5.08
N LEU A 328 24.72 -15.47 4.54
CA LEU A 328 25.22 -15.13 3.20
C LEU A 328 24.49 -16.00 2.14
N CYS A 329 23.21 -15.74 1.93
CA CYS A 329 22.32 -16.43 1.01
C CYS A 329 21.54 -15.36 0.23
N ALA A 330 21.38 -15.55 -1.08
CA ALA A 330 20.76 -14.53 -1.95
C ALA A 330 19.32 -14.20 -1.52
N ALA A 331 18.53 -15.21 -1.17
CA ALA A 331 17.15 -15.02 -0.73
C ALA A 331 17.06 -14.29 0.62
N ASP A 332 17.91 -14.63 1.61
CA ASP A 332 17.93 -13.98 2.92
C ASP A 332 18.36 -12.51 2.80
N ILE A 333 19.35 -12.22 1.96
CA ILE A 333 19.82 -10.86 1.67
C ILE A 333 18.67 -10.02 1.06
N LEU A 334 17.91 -10.60 0.14
CA LEU A 334 16.78 -9.92 -0.50
C LEU A 334 15.65 -9.64 0.49
N ILE A 335 15.31 -10.62 1.33
CA ILE A 335 14.31 -10.47 2.41
C ILE A 335 14.74 -9.39 3.39
N ASP A 336 16.01 -9.39 3.80
CA ASP A 336 16.56 -8.38 4.72
C ASP A 336 16.54 -6.97 4.11
N ARG A 337 16.75 -6.83 2.78
CA ARG A 337 16.62 -5.52 2.10
C ARG A 337 15.18 -4.97 2.16
N VAL A 338 14.17 -5.84 2.01
CA VAL A 338 12.77 -5.43 2.21
C VAL A 338 12.51 -5.13 3.69
N GLY A 339 13.14 -5.91 4.57
CA GLY A 339 13.11 -5.71 6.03
C GLY A 339 13.55 -4.31 6.47
N ASP A 340 14.53 -3.69 5.80
CA ASP A 340 14.94 -2.32 6.08
C ASP A 340 13.76 -1.32 6.04
N CYS A 341 12.88 -1.47 5.04
CA CYS A 341 11.69 -0.65 4.92
C CYS A 341 10.69 -0.93 6.05
N ILE A 342 10.48 -2.21 6.40
CA ILE A 342 9.59 -2.61 7.51
C ILE A 342 10.12 -2.10 8.85
N ASP A 343 11.43 -2.12 9.08
CA ASP A 343 12.08 -1.64 10.30
C ASP A 343 11.81 -0.15 10.57
N ASP A 344 11.66 0.67 9.53
CA ASP A 344 11.30 2.08 9.68
C ASP A 344 9.86 2.26 10.19
N TYR A 345 8.91 1.44 9.72
CA TYR A 345 7.54 1.41 10.23
C TYR A 345 7.45 0.83 11.65
N LEU A 346 8.20 -0.23 11.94
CA LEU A 346 8.26 -0.80 13.29
C LEU A 346 8.83 0.21 14.29
N TYR A 347 9.89 0.92 13.93
CA TYR A 347 10.42 2.01 14.75
C TYR A 347 9.37 3.10 15.03
N ALA A 348 8.57 3.44 14.04
CA ALA A 348 7.53 4.45 14.17
C ALA A 348 6.41 4.00 15.12
N THR A 349 6.01 2.73 15.07
CA THR A 349 4.83 2.20 15.75
C THR A 349 5.13 1.58 17.13
N ILE A 350 6.38 1.22 17.42
CA ILE A 350 6.77 0.75 18.77
C ILE A 350 6.86 1.98 19.69
N VAL A 351 5.83 2.16 20.50
CA VAL A 351 5.83 3.16 21.57
C VAL A 351 6.66 2.60 22.71
N SER A 352 7.79 3.27 23.03
CA SER A 352 8.66 2.95 24.16
C SER A 352 8.06 3.41 25.48
#